data_161dcac59a9a9e443eed5869d89c8817
#
_entry.id   161dcac59a9a9e443eed5869d89c8817
#
_cell.length_a   1.000
_cell.length_b   1.000
_cell.length_c   1.000
_cell.angle_alpha   90.00
_cell.angle_beta   90.00
_cell.angle_gamma   90.00
#
_symmetry.space_group_name_H-M   'P 1'
#
loop_
_entity.id
_entity.type
_entity.pdbx_description
1 polymer ?
#
loop_
_entity_poly.entity_id
_entity_poly.type
_entity_poly.pdbx_seq_one_letter_code
_entity_poly.pdbx_strand_id
1 'polypeptide(L)'
;MEMFNKKVLKERIGPLKKNTNLRDLEDVEGYVLRKCKELDIEHSYDVLAEEMPYFKTLGYTEHAGNFYMQPLNLKFRLESITDAWNDTDDYPLVDFASHMAKRVKEKTANKYQNRDQNFEQYKEVDHLVILPGSNKLKGNTCLNKLKYLKNKYGDNLYFKPHPITTHAIVGELKDLLGSDCILPRDIDLYHFMNKAKKIYSTHWSESVINAIALGKPVEAIDVYNNINQASFYALNTQAFAHQNHGEEWINKTFSSPKSGVINPYIDKDWKDKVDRYFDYITEKRDYYKLWFIDDKLRNKLAKENKL
;
A
#
# COMPACT_ATOMS: atom_id res chain seq x y z
N MET A 1 -16.80 -18.38 4.79
CA MET A 1 -16.05 -17.45 3.91
C MET A 1 -14.58 -17.73 4.10
N GLU A 2 -13.87 -18.16 3.06
CA GLU A 2 -12.43 -18.40 3.20
C GLU A 2 -11.73 -17.06 3.38
N MET A 3 -11.19 -16.82 4.57
CA MET A 3 -10.33 -15.68 4.79
C MET A 3 -9.16 -15.71 3.80
N PHE A 4 -8.94 -14.62 3.13
CA PHE A 4 -7.77 -14.42 2.27
C PHE A 4 -6.51 -14.54 3.13
N ASN A 5 -5.86 -15.68 3.10
CA ASN A 5 -4.61 -15.90 3.78
C ASN A 5 -3.44 -15.93 2.78
N LYS A 6 -2.22 -15.86 3.28
CA LYS A 6 -0.99 -15.95 2.45
C LYS A 6 -0.99 -17.16 1.50
N LYS A 7 -1.64 -18.27 1.88
CA LYS A 7 -1.71 -19.50 1.08
C LYS A 7 -2.56 -19.30 -0.18
N VAL A 8 -3.74 -18.70 -0.05
CA VAL A 8 -4.62 -18.37 -1.19
C VAL A 8 -3.97 -17.36 -2.12
N LEU A 9 -3.25 -16.37 -1.58
CA LEU A 9 -2.49 -15.42 -2.38
C LEU A 9 -1.36 -16.11 -3.16
N LYS A 10 -0.63 -17.05 -2.54
CA LYS A 10 0.42 -17.86 -3.19
C LYS A 10 -0.13 -18.66 -4.36
N GLU A 11 -1.30 -19.27 -4.21
CA GLU A 11 -1.95 -20.05 -5.27
C GLU A 11 -2.40 -19.20 -6.46
N ARG A 12 -2.88 -17.98 -6.22
CA ARG A 12 -3.32 -17.04 -7.27
C ARG A 12 -2.18 -16.40 -8.07
N ILE A 13 -1.02 -16.27 -7.47
CA ILE A 13 0.16 -15.66 -8.12
C ILE A 13 0.79 -16.58 -9.16
N GLY A 14 0.49 -17.88 -9.12
CA GLY A 14 1.02 -18.87 -10.04
C GLY A 14 2.55 -18.98 -9.94
N PRO A 15 3.28 -19.12 -11.08
CA PRO A 15 4.71 -19.40 -11.06
C PRO A 15 5.60 -18.18 -10.70
N LEU A 16 5.05 -17.04 -10.32
CA LEU A 16 5.83 -15.90 -9.82
C LEU A 16 6.36 -16.26 -8.43
N LYS A 17 7.67 -16.45 -8.33
CA LYS A 17 8.31 -16.69 -7.04
C LYS A 17 8.35 -15.38 -6.25
N LYS A 18 7.96 -15.43 -4.97
CA LYS A 18 8.25 -14.33 -4.05
C LYS A 18 9.76 -14.13 -3.96
N ASN A 19 10.16 -12.87 -3.81
CA ASN A 19 11.53 -12.56 -3.50
C ASN A 19 11.87 -13.12 -2.10
N THR A 20 12.93 -13.93 -1.99
CA THR A 20 13.30 -14.64 -0.75
C THR A 20 13.73 -13.71 0.38
N ASN A 21 14.01 -12.43 0.08
CA ASN A 21 14.38 -11.42 1.06
C ASN A 21 13.22 -10.95 1.98
N LEU A 22 12.03 -11.57 1.88
CA LEU A 22 10.89 -11.29 2.77
C LEU A 22 10.82 -12.24 3.97
N ARG A 23 11.78 -13.14 4.16
CA ARG A 23 11.74 -14.13 5.26
C ARG A 23 11.86 -13.48 6.64
N ASP A 24 12.57 -12.36 6.72
CA ASP A 24 12.84 -11.68 8.00
C ASP A 24 11.61 -10.98 8.58
N LEU A 25 10.53 -10.86 7.82
CA LEU A 25 9.26 -10.31 8.31
C LEU A 25 8.39 -11.37 9.01
N GLU A 26 8.74 -12.66 8.95
CA GLU A 26 8.00 -13.73 9.66
C GLU A 26 8.12 -13.55 11.19
N ASP A 27 9.24 -13.04 11.70
CA ASP A 27 9.42 -12.73 13.12
C ASP A 27 8.52 -11.57 13.55
N VAL A 28 8.40 -10.52 12.72
CA VAL A 28 7.49 -9.40 12.97
C VAL A 28 6.05 -9.88 12.97
N GLU A 29 5.65 -10.65 11.95
CA GLU A 29 4.31 -11.23 11.87
C GLU A 29 4.00 -12.06 13.11
N GLY A 30 4.90 -12.97 13.49
CA GLY A 30 4.72 -13.82 14.68
C GLY A 30 4.56 -13.02 15.97
N TYR A 31 5.29 -11.90 16.12
CA TYR A 31 5.17 -11.01 17.27
C TYR A 31 3.82 -10.28 17.28
N VAL A 32 3.43 -9.70 16.14
CA VAL A 32 2.15 -8.99 15.96
C VAL A 32 0.96 -9.91 16.23
N LEU A 33 0.99 -11.15 15.72
CA LEU A 33 -0.10 -12.10 15.93
C LEU A 33 -0.24 -12.54 17.40
N ARG A 34 0.87 -12.65 18.14
CA ARG A 34 0.81 -12.88 19.60
C ARG A 34 0.13 -11.71 20.32
N LYS A 35 0.50 -10.46 19.99
CA LYS A 35 -0.13 -9.26 20.56
C LYS A 35 -1.63 -9.19 20.24
N CYS A 36 -2.02 -9.50 19.00
CA CYS A 36 -3.44 -9.60 18.65
C CYS A 36 -4.19 -10.59 19.53
N LYS A 37 -3.60 -11.76 19.78
CA LYS A 37 -4.20 -12.77 20.65
C LYS A 37 -4.29 -12.32 22.11
N GLU A 38 -3.25 -11.68 22.66
CA GLU A 38 -3.21 -11.17 24.03
C GLU A 38 -4.28 -10.08 24.26
N LEU A 39 -4.57 -9.26 23.27
CA LEU A 39 -5.47 -8.11 23.36
C LEU A 39 -6.89 -8.37 22.80
N ASP A 40 -7.20 -9.62 22.43
CA ASP A 40 -8.47 -10.01 21.78
C ASP A 40 -8.76 -9.16 20.53
N ILE A 41 -7.74 -9.01 19.67
CA ILE A 41 -7.83 -8.30 18.40
C ILE A 41 -7.87 -9.32 17.27
N GLU A 42 -8.95 -9.32 16.49
CA GLU A 42 -9.02 -10.09 15.26
C GLU A 42 -8.05 -9.54 14.23
N HIS A 43 -7.51 -10.38 13.38
CA HIS A 43 -6.53 -9.95 12.38
C HIS A 43 -6.75 -10.62 11.03
N SER A 44 -6.30 -9.95 9.98
CA SER A 44 -6.38 -10.47 8.63
C SER A 44 -5.26 -9.97 7.75
N TYR A 45 -4.71 -10.86 6.93
CA TYR A 45 -3.65 -10.53 5.98
C TYR A 45 -4.26 -9.96 4.69
N ASP A 46 -3.72 -8.82 4.24
CA ASP A 46 -4.04 -8.16 2.95
C ASP A 46 -5.56 -7.97 2.74
N VAL A 47 -6.18 -7.32 3.69
CA VAL A 47 -7.63 -7.37 3.93
C VAL A 47 -8.48 -6.68 2.89
N LEU A 48 -9.45 -7.46 2.41
CA LEU A 48 -10.68 -7.01 1.78
C LEU A 48 -11.83 -7.22 2.78
N ALA A 49 -11.86 -6.52 3.90
CA ALA A 49 -12.83 -6.79 4.94
C ALA A 49 -14.02 -5.83 4.86
N GLU A 50 -15.00 -6.18 4.06
CA GLU A 50 -16.34 -5.60 4.13
C GLU A 50 -17.20 -6.16 5.29
N GLU A 51 -16.76 -7.26 5.92
CA GLU A 51 -17.62 -8.07 6.80
C GLU A 51 -17.11 -8.23 8.24
N MET A 52 -15.94 -7.65 8.59
CA MET A 52 -15.38 -7.80 9.93
C MET A 52 -15.76 -6.62 10.85
N PRO A 53 -15.91 -6.85 12.16
CA PRO A 53 -16.18 -5.75 13.10
C PRO A 53 -14.98 -4.79 13.16
N TYR A 54 -15.09 -3.69 12.47
CA TYR A 54 -14.01 -2.73 12.14
C TYR A 54 -13.20 -2.22 13.33
N PHE A 55 -13.78 -2.22 14.52
CA PHE A 55 -13.13 -1.72 15.74
C PHE A 55 -12.29 -2.75 16.47
N LYS A 56 -12.43 -4.05 16.14
CA LYS A 56 -11.68 -5.15 16.75
C LYS A 56 -10.68 -5.77 15.80
N THR A 57 -10.57 -5.30 14.57
CA THR A 57 -9.81 -5.98 13.55
C THR A 57 -8.62 -5.16 13.07
N LEU A 58 -7.47 -5.81 13.02
CA LEU A 58 -6.22 -5.31 12.47
C LEU A 58 -5.97 -5.94 11.10
N GLY A 59 -5.79 -5.10 10.09
CA GLY A 59 -5.24 -5.53 8.82
C GLY A 59 -3.72 -5.44 8.83
N TYR A 60 -3.04 -6.40 8.22
CA TYR A 60 -1.60 -6.30 8.03
C TYR A 60 -1.17 -6.79 6.65
N THR A 61 -0.07 -6.25 6.16
CA THR A 61 0.52 -6.65 4.89
C THR A 61 2.03 -6.41 4.89
N GLU A 62 2.73 -7.11 4.00
CA GLU A 62 4.17 -6.98 3.83
C GLU A 62 4.48 -6.50 2.42
N HIS A 63 5.29 -5.45 2.32
CA HIS A 63 5.78 -4.94 1.04
C HIS A 63 7.19 -4.38 1.16
N ALA A 64 8.04 -4.77 0.23
CA ALA A 64 9.37 -4.17 0.03
C ALA A 64 10.23 -4.04 1.31
N GLY A 65 10.11 -5.00 2.23
CA GLY A 65 10.84 -5.01 3.50
C GLY A 65 10.17 -4.25 4.63
N ASN A 66 8.99 -3.67 4.40
CA ASN A 66 8.17 -3.07 5.45
C ASN A 66 7.00 -3.98 5.79
N PHE A 67 6.65 -4.00 7.06
CA PHE A 67 5.43 -4.61 7.59
C PHE A 67 4.48 -3.47 7.98
N TYR A 68 3.27 -3.52 7.47
CA TYR A 68 2.26 -2.49 7.68
C TYR A 68 1.12 -3.07 8.50
N MET A 69 0.82 -2.44 9.62
CA MET A 69 -0.33 -2.73 10.47
C MET A 69 -1.34 -1.58 10.35
N GLN A 70 -2.60 -1.89 10.20
CA GLN A 70 -3.64 -0.88 10.06
C GLN A 70 -4.95 -1.34 10.70
N PRO A 71 -5.61 -0.49 11.51
CA PRO A 71 -6.99 -0.74 11.88
C PRO A 71 -7.85 -0.84 10.61
N LEU A 72 -8.85 -1.72 10.57
CA LEU A 72 -9.66 -1.85 9.34
C LEU A 72 -10.57 -0.65 9.08
N ASN A 73 -10.89 0.11 10.09
CA ASN A 73 -11.69 1.32 9.90
C ASN A 73 -10.91 2.42 9.18
N LEU A 74 -11.47 2.92 8.08
CA LEU A 74 -10.83 3.92 7.24
C LEU A 74 -10.54 5.23 7.97
N LYS A 75 -11.50 5.72 8.76
CA LYS A 75 -11.32 6.97 9.52
C LYS A 75 -10.15 6.82 10.48
N PHE A 76 -10.14 5.73 11.25
CA PHE A 76 -9.07 5.45 12.18
C PHE A 76 -7.70 5.31 11.47
N ARG A 77 -7.64 4.64 10.30
CA ARG A 77 -6.40 4.58 9.51
C ARG A 77 -5.90 5.96 9.08
N LEU A 78 -6.79 6.82 8.59
CA LEU A 78 -6.43 8.19 8.20
C LEU A 78 -5.90 8.99 9.39
N GLU A 79 -6.59 8.91 10.54
CA GLU A 79 -6.17 9.58 11.77
C GLU A 79 -4.83 9.03 12.29
N SER A 80 -4.63 7.72 12.27
CA SER A 80 -3.38 7.08 12.67
C SER A 80 -2.17 7.61 11.89
N ILE A 81 -2.28 7.78 10.58
CA ILE A 81 -1.20 8.34 9.76
C ILE A 81 -1.05 9.85 9.98
N THR A 82 -2.15 10.57 10.20
CA THR A 82 -2.12 11.98 10.55
C THR A 82 -1.48 12.21 11.92
N ASP A 83 -1.85 11.40 12.92
CA ASP A 83 -1.26 11.43 14.25
C ASP A 83 0.23 11.09 14.22
N ALA A 84 0.64 10.14 13.36
CA ALA A 84 2.03 9.80 13.17
C ALA A 84 2.85 10.96 12.56
N TRP A 85 2.32 11.67 11.58
CA TRP A 85 2.96 12.85 11.01
C TRP A 85 3.10 14.00 12.01
N ASN A 86 2.07 14.20 12.82
CA ASN A 86 2.04 15.26 13.84
C ASN A 86 2.65 14.84 15.18
N ASP A 87 3.21 13.63 15.24
CA ASP A 87 3.76 13.09 16.47
C ASP A 87 4.91 13.95 17.02
N THR A 88 4.83 14.27 18.30
CA THR A 88 5.84 15.05 19.04
C THR A 88 6.50 14.24 20.14
N ASP A 89 6.13 12.96 20.27
CA ASP A 89 6.73 12.07 21.26
C ASP A 89 8.21 11.83 20.93
N ASP A 90 9.02 11.65 21.95
CA ASP A 90 10.45 11.38 21.79
C ASP A 90 10.66 9.90 21.44
N TYR A 91 11.03 9.65 20.20
CA TYR A 91 11.45 8.35 19.70
C TYR A 91 12.55 8.54 18.62
N PRO A 92 13.40 7.53 18.41
CA PRO A 92 14.47 7.63 17.42
C PRO A 92 13.92 7.83 16.00
N LEU A 93 14.41 8.86 15.33
CA LEU A 93 14.12 9.05 13.91
C LEU A 93 14.92 8.05 13.08
N VAL A 94 14.23 7.23 12.30
CA VAL A 94 14.81 6.20 11.44
C VAL A 94 14.73 6.66 9.97
N ASP A 95 15.80 6.46 9.23
CA ASP A 95 15.88 6.87 7.83
C ASP A 95 15.24 5.82 6.89
N PHE A 96 13.91 5.77 6.93
CA PHE A 96 13.10 4.91 6.06
C PHE A 96 13.23 5.30 4.59
N ALA A 97 13.28 6.57 4.27
CA ALA A 97 13.31 7.05 2.90
C ALA A 97 14.58 6.59 2.17
N SER A 98 15.75 6.81 2.74
CA SER A 98 17.01 6.33 2.15
C SER A 98 17.05 4.81 2.03
N HIS A 99 16.55 4.07 3.03
CA HIS A 99 16.48 2.61 2.96
C HIS A 99 15.59 2.15 1.80
N MET A 100 14.39 2.72 1.66
CA MET A 100 13.46 2.40 0.59
C MET A 100 14.04 2.78 -0.78
N ALA A 101 14.62 3.98 -0.91
CA ALA A 101 15.27 4.43 -2.13
C ALA A 101 16.43 3.50 -2.54
N LYS A 102 17.25 3.07 -1.58
CA LYS A 102 18.32 2.09 -1.80
C LYS A 102 17.75 0.77 -2.34
N ARG A 103 16.72 0.21 -1.69
CA ARG A 103 16.09 -1.04 -2.13
C ARG A 103 15.51 -0.94 -3.54
N VAL A 104 14.91 0.19 -3.88
CA VAL A 104 14.40 0.45 -5.24
C VAL A 104 15.55 0.49 -6.25
N LYS A 105 16.63 1.23 -5.96
CA LYS A 105 17.81 1.33 -6.82
C LYS A 105 18.51 -0.02 -7.03
N GLU A 106 18.60 -0.81 -5.98
CA GLU A 106 19.19 -2.17 -6.00
C GLU A 106 18.23 -3.24 -6.52
N LYS A 107 17.00 -2.88 -6.92
CA LYS A 107 15.92 -3.78 -7.38
C LYS A 107 15.54 -4.86 -6.35
N THR A 108 15.79 -4.61 -5.07
CA THR A 108 15.47 -5.51 -3.95
C THR A 108 14.12 -5.21 -3.32
N ALA A 109 13.43 -4.15 -3.76
CA ALA A 109 12.09 -3.79 -3.31
C ALA A 109 10.97 -4.62 -3.95
N ASN A 110 11.26 -5.39 -5.00
CA ASN A 110 10.26 -6.19 -5.70
C ASN A 110 9.70 -7.32 -4.83
N LYS A 111 8.40 -7.35 -4.66
CA LYS A 111 7.67 -8.45 -3.99
C LYS A 111 7.76 -9.77 -4.77
N TYR A 112 7.90 -9.70 -6.08
CA TYR A 112 7.95 -10.83 -7.00
C TYR A 112 9.25 -10.81 -7.79
N GLN A 113 9.80 -12.01 -8.06
CA GLN A 113 10.94 -12.13 -8.95
C GLN A 113 10.52 -11.85 -10.39
N ASN A 114 11.26 -10.98 -11.05
CA ASN A 114 11.04 -10.66 -12.45
C ASN A 114 11.72 -11.72 -13.33
N ARG A 115 11.05 -12.12 -14.41
CA ARG A 115 11.54 -13.18 -15.27
C ARG A 115 12.50 -12.69 -16.34
N ASP A 116 12.18 -11.59 -16.97
CA ASP A 116 12.99 -11.03 -18.04
C ASP A 116 13.48 -9.64 -17.68
N GLN A 117 14.74 -9.39 -17.96
CA GLN A 117 15.44 -8.16 -17.63
C GLN A 117 16.09 -7.53 -18.86
N ASN A 118 15.66 -7.91 -20.07
CA ASN A 118 16.13 -7.23 -21.28
C ASN A 118 15.42 -5.89 -21.43
N PHE A 119 16.08 -4.83 -20.97
CA PHE A 119 15.58 -3.45 -21.01
C PHE A 119 15.97 -2.70 -22.29
N GLU A 120 16.89 -3.23 -23.12
CA GLU A 120 17.46 -2.53 -24.29
C GLU A 120 16.39 -2.21 -25.35
N GLN A 121 15.34 -3.01 -25.43
CA GLN A 121 14.22 -2.78 -26.34
C GLN A 121 13.30 -1.61 -25.91
N TYR A 122 13.45 -1.12 -24.69
CA TYR A 122 12.60 -0.05 -24.16
C TYR A 122 13.35 1.26 -24.11
N LYS A 123 12.78 2.29 -24.71
CA LYS A 123 13.30 3.64 -24.60
C LYS A 123 13.07 4.21 -23.20
N GLU A 124 13.87 5.18 -22.83
CA GLU A 124 13.61 5.96 -21.64
C GLU A 124 12.41 6.87 -21.85
N VAL A 125 11.56 6.98 -20.83
CA VAL A 125 10.39 7.84 -20.83
C VAL A 125 10.34 8.69 -19.57
N ASP A 126 9.77 9.88 -19.69
CA ASP A 126 9.61 10.78 -18.56
C ASP A 126 8.42 10.42 -17.67
N HIS A 127 7.45 9.66 -18.21
CA HIS A 127 6.18 9.38 -17.54
C HIS A 127 5.94 7.87 -17.40
N LEU A 128 5.62 7.44 -16.17
CA LEU A 128 5.28 6.05 -15.87
C LEU A 128 3.93 5.97 -15.15
N VAL A 129 3.00 5.21 -15.72
CA VAL A 129 1.70 4.91 -15.11
C VAL A 129 1.74 3.51 -14.52
N ILE A 130 1.55 3.39 -13.21
CA ILE A 130 1.51 2.12 -12.49
C ILE A 130 0.06 1.73 -12.26
N LEU A 131 -0.36 0.64 -12.89
CA LEU A 131 -1.74 0.17 -12.85
C LEU A 131 -1.95 -0.84 -11.72
N PRO A 132 -3.13 -0.84 -11.06
CA PRO A 132 -3.48 -1.83 -10.05
C PRO A 132 -3.74 -3.20 -10.67
N GLY A 133 -3.92 -4.23 -9.84
CA GLY A 133 -4.29 -5.58 -10.28
C GLY A 133 -5.66 -5.63 -10.98
N SER A 134 -5.92 -6.69 -11.74
CA SER A 134 -7.12 -6.86 -12.59
C SER A 134 -8.45 -6.59 -11.88
N ASN A 135 -8.57 -7.05 -10.64
CA ASN A 135 -9.78 -6.90 -9.84
C ASN A 135 -10.08 -5.45 -9.44
N LYS A 136 -9.10 -4.56 -9.56
CA LYS A 136 -9.19 -3.16 -9.18
C LYS A 136 -9.14 -2.20 -10.37
N LEU A 137 -8.66 -2.67 -11.52
CA LEU A 137 -8.46 -1.80 -12.69
C LEU A 137 -9.76 -1.19 -13.20
N LYS A 138 -10.78 -2.02 -13.46
CA LYS A 138 -12.05 -1.56 -14.07
C LYS A 138 -12.92 -0.71 -13.12
N GLY A 139 -12.83 -0.98 -11.81
CA GLY A 139 -13.67 -0.28 -10.81
C GLY A 139 -13.03 0.97 -10.22
N ASN A 140 -11.71 1.07 -10.23
CA ASN A 140 -10.98 2.07 -9.45
C ASN A 140 -10.04 2.94 -10.28
N THR A 141 -9.85 2.66 -11.57
CA THR A 141 -8.97 3.45 -12.43
C THR A 141 -9.79 4.29 -13.40
N CYS A 142 -9.44 5.57 -13.50
CA CYS A 142 -10.08 6.47 -14.45
C CYS A 142 -9.56 6.21 -15.89
N LEU A 143 -10.26 5.39 -16.69
CA LEU A 143 -9.85 5.07 -18.05
C LEU A 143 -9.71 6.31 -18.95
N ASN A 144 -10.57 7.33 -18.75
CA ASN A 144 -10.45 8.59 -19.49
C ASN A 144 -9.15 9.33 -19.13
N LYS A 145 -8.69 9.23 -17.89
CA LYS A 145 -7.40 9.78 -17.46
C LYS A 145 -6.25 9.05 -18.16
N LEU A 146 -6.31 7.73 -18.28
CA LEU A 146 -5.29 6.96 -19.02
C LEU A 146 -5.21 7.37 -20.48
N LYS A 147 -6.35 7.48 -21.17
CA LYS A 147 -6.42 7.99 -22.56
C LYS A 147 -5.87 9.41 -22.67
N TYR A 148 -6.26 10.28 -21.75
CA TYR A 148 -5.73 11.66 -21.71
C TYR A 148 -4.20 11.68 -21.59
N LEU A 149 -3.64 10.87 -20.67
CA LEU A 149 -2.18 10.80 -20.47
C LEU A 149 -1.49 10.27 -21.74
N LYS A 150 -2.06 9.22 -22.39
CA LYS A 150 -1.52 8.71 -23.66
C LYS A 150 -1.53 9.77 -24.75
N ASN A 151 -2.63 10.48 -24.90
CA ASN A 151 -2.75 11.53 -25.92
C ASN A 151 -1.78 12.70 -25.64
N LYS A 152 -1.60 13.07 -24.38
CA LYS A 152 -0.75 14.18 -23.97
C LYS A 152 0.73 13.90 -24.13
N TYR A 153 1.18 12.70 -23.78
CA TYR A 153 2.62 12.38 -23.71
C TYR A 153 3.08 11.46 -24.84
N GLY A 154 2.16 10.89 -25.58
CA GLY A 154 2.46 10.05 -26.74
C GLY A 154 3.38 8.90 -26.39
N ASP A 155 4.54 8.90 -27.04
CA ASP A 155 5.56 7.88 -26.86
C ASP A 155 6.50 8.13 -25.69
N ASN A 156 6.35 9.22 -24.94
CA ASN A 156 7.12 9.52 -23.73
C ASN A 156 6.43 9.03 -22.46
N LEU A 157 5.69 7.91 -22.58
CA LEU A 157 4.87 7.34 -21.52
C LEU A 157 4.83 5.82 -21.60
N TYR A 158 4.98 5.15 -20.46
CA TYR A 158 4.65 3.73 -20.31
C TYR A 158 3.55 3.50 -19.31
N PHE A 159 2.73 2.48 -19.56
CA PHE A 159 1.79 1.88 -18.61
C PHE A 159 2.32 0.54 -18.16
N LYS A 160 2.51 0.37 -16.86
CA LYS A 160 3.00 -0.86 -16.24
C LYS A 160 1.85 -1.59 -15.54
N PRO A 161 1.33 -2.68 -16.13
CA PRO A 161 0.35 -3.53 -15.48
C PRO A 161 0.92 -4.19 -14.23
N HIS A 162 0.07 -4.43 -13.25
CA HIS A 162 0.45 -5.17 -12.05
C HIS A 162 0.84 -6.63 -12.41
N PRO A 163 1.80 -7.26 -11.72
CA PRO A 163 2.24 -8.63 -12.01
C PRO A 163 1.11 -9.67 -12.05
N ILE A 164 0.06 -9.49 -11.24
CA ILE A 164 -1.11 -10.39 -11.21
C ILE A 164 -2.22 -10.00 -12.21
N THR A 165 -2.04 -8.99 -13.04
CA THR A 165 -3.01 -8.63 -14.08
C THR A 165 -3.15 -9.76 -15.08
N THR A 166 -4.39 -10.17 -15.41
CA THR A 166 -4.64 -11.25 -16.35
C THR A 166 -4.25 -10.88 -17.78
N HIS A 167 -3.94 -11.86 -18.61
CA HIS A 167 -3.60 -11.62 -20.02
C HIS A 167 -4.75 -10.96 -20.80
N ALA A 168 -6.00 -11.32 -20.50
CA ALA A 168 -7.17 -10.70 -21.12
C ALA A 168 -7.21 -9.18 -20.86
N ILE A 169 -7.01 -8.76 -19.60
CA ILE A 169 -6.97 -7.34 -19.25
C ILE A 169 -5.78 -6.63 -19.87
N VAL A 170 -4.62 -7.28 -19.97
CA VAL A 170 -3.46 -6.69 -20.70
C VAL A 170 -3.79 -6.51 -22.17
N GLY A 171 -4.52 -7.46 -22.80
CA GLY A 171 -5.04 -7.32 -24.18
C GLY A 171 -5.96 -6.11 -24.31
N GLU A 172 -6.97 -5.98 -23.44
CA GLU A 172 -7.88 -4.82 -23.43
C GLU A 172 -7.13 -3.48 -23.27
N LEU A 173 -6.08 -3.43 -22.45
CA LEU A 173 -5.25 -2.23 -22.30
C LEU A 173 -4.46 -1.91 -23.57
N LYS A 174 -3.93 -2.91 -24.27
CA LYS A 174 -3.24 -2.73 -25.55
C LYS A 174 -4.17 -2.22 -26.64
N ASP A 175 -5.38 -2.74 -26.69
CA ASP A 175 -6.42 -2.28 -27.64
C ASP A 175 -6.84 -0.83 -27.35
N LEU A 176 -6.90 -0.47 -26.05
CA LEU A 176 -7.34 0.85 -25.61
C LEU A 176 -6.28 1.95 -25.79
N LEU A 177 -4.99 1.63 -25.54
CA LEU A 177 -3.91 2.60 -25.36
C LEU A 177 -2.78 2.45 -26.39
N GLY A 178 -2.77 1.36 -27.13
CA GLY A 178 -1.69 0.98 -28.05
C GLY A 178 -0.67 0.02 -27.41
N SER A 179 -0.21 -0.95 -28.18
CA SER A 179 0.69 -2.02 -27.72
C SER A 179 2.04 -1.49 -27.24
N ASP A 180 2.57 -0.47 -27.90
CA ASP A 180 3.95 0.00 -27.74
C ASP A 180 4.19 0.72 -26.41
N CYS A 181 3.13 1.19 -25.76
CA CYS A 181 3.21 1.86 -24.48
C CYS A 181 2.86 0.96 -23.28
N ILE A 182 2.49 -0.31 -23.51
CA ILE A 182 2.14 -1.25 -22.43
C ILE A 182 3.34 -2.16 -22.12
N LEU A 183 3.93 -1.96 -20.96
CA LEU A 183 5.02 -2.82 -20.48
C LEU A 183 4.54 -4.23 -20.14
N PRO A 184 5.39 -5.26 -20.26
CA PRO A 184 5.10 -6.58 -19.72
C PRO A 184 4.76 -6.53 -18.23
N ARG A 185 3.79 -7.34 -17.80
CA ARG A 185 3.37 -7.37 -16.39
C ARG A 185 4.44 -7.88 -15.44
N ASP A 186 5.38 -8.67 -15.91
CA ASP A 186 6.47 -9.31 -15.17
C ASP A 186 7.84 -8.63 -15.33
N ILE A 187 7.90 -7.50 -16.06
CA ILE A 187 9.11 -6.69 -16.14
C ILE A 187 9.33 -5.91 -14.83
N ASP A 188 10.59 -5.64 -14.50
CA ASP A 188 10.93 -4.89 -13.29
C ASP A 188 10.39 -3.46 -13.30
N LEU A 189 9.45 -3.20 -12.40
CA LEU A 189 8.85 -1.87 -12.21
C LEU A 189 9.91 -0.82 -11.85
N TYR A 190 10.83 -1.18 -10.97
CA TYR A 190 11.76 -0.21 -10.38
C TYR A 190 12.84 0.25 -11.36
N HIS A 191 13.15 -0.55 -12.39
CA HIS A 191 13.98 -0.08 -13.49
C HIS A 191 13.38 1.17 -14.16
N PHE A 192 12.08 1.12 -14.46
CA PHE A 192 11.38 2.24 -15.11
C PHE A 192 11.09 3.38 -14.13
N MET A 193 10.75 3.06 -12.88
CA MET A 193 10.50 4.08 -11.86
C MET A 193 11.74 4.94 -11.60
N ASN A 194 12.93 4.34 -11.54
CA ASN A 194 14.18 5.07 -11.37
C ASN A 194 14.43 6.09 -12.50
N LYS A 195 14.05 5.76 -13.73
CA LYS A 195 14.28 6.61 -14.92
C LYS A 195 13.22 7.65 -15.14
N ALA A 196 11.96 7.34 -14.84
CA ALA A 196 10.85 8.27 -15.03
C ALA A 196 11.01 9.54 -14.17
N LYS A 197 10.60 10.68 -14.72
CA LYS A 197 10.57 11.97 -14.02
C LYS A 197 9.28 12.18 -13.22
N LYS A 198 8.18 11.55 -13.65
CA LYS A 198 6.88 11.62 -12.98
C LYS A 198 6.17 10.28 -13.00
N ILE A 199 5.55 9.95 -11.88
CA ILE A 199 4.82 8.71 -11.66
C ILE A 199 3.33 9.01 -11.55
N TYR A 200 2.51 8.15 -12.15
CA TYR A 200 1.06 8.14 -11.99
C TYR A 200 0.66 6.80 -11.37
N SER A 201 -0.09 6.83 -10.29
CA SER A 201 -0.45 5.60 -9.59
C SER A 201 -1.81 5.71 -8.92
N THR A 202 -2.24 4.64 -8.28
CA THR A 202 -3.48 4.58 -7.51
C THR A 202 -3.19 4.54 -6.02
N HIS A 203 -4.17 4.90 -5.20
CA HIS A 203 -4.09 4.77 -3.74
C HIS A 203 -3.95 3.31 -3.25
N TRP A 204 -4.01 2.35 -4.17
CA TRP A 204 -3.89 0.92 -3.87
C TRP A 204 -2.45 0.40 -3.82
N SER A 205 -1.50 1.18 -4.30
CA SER A 205 -0.15 0.70 -4.53
C SER A 205 0.88 1.32 -3.59
N GLU A 206 1.65 0.51 -2.91
CA GLU A 206 2.84 0.95 -2.16
C GLU A 206 3.87 1.67 -3.04
N SER A 207 3.82 1.47 -4.36
CA SER A 207 4.72 2.16 -5.28
C SER A 207 4.64 3.69 -5.19
N VAL A 208 3.56 4.26 -4.65
CA VAL A 208 3.44 5.69 -4.34
C VAL A 208 4.53 6.11 -3.35
N ILE A 209 4.65 5.37 -2.25
CA ILE A 209 5.65 5.66 -1.21
C ILE A 209 7.07 5.47 -1.76
N ASN A 210 7.31 4.40 -2.53
CA ASN A 210 8.59 4.16 -3.16
C ASN A 210 8.99 5.26 -4.13
N ALA A 211 8.03 5.82 -4.88
CA ALA A 211 8.28 6.93 -5.79
C ALA A 211 8.63 8.21 -5.02
N ILE A 212 7.94 8.50 -3.91
CA ILE A 212 8.23 9.67 -3.06
C ILE A 212 9.62 9.51 -2.41
N ALA A 213 9.98 8.31 -1.94
CA ALA A 213 11.32 8.02 -1.42
C ALA A 213 12.43 8.22 -2.46
N LEU A 214 12.12 8.11 -3.75
CA LEU A 214 13.02 8.44 -4.86
C LEU A 214 12.99 9.92 -5.26
N GLY A 215 12.26 10.76 -4.54
CA GLY A 215 12.06 12.17 -4.89
C GLY A 215 11.24 12.39 -6.17
N LYS A 216 10.42 11.41 -6.58
CA LYS A 216 9.60 11.50 -7.81
C LYS A 216 8.24 12.12 -7.49
N PRO A 217 7.78 13.13 -8.26
CA PRO A 217 6.41 13.61 -8.17
C PRO A 217 5.41 12.50 -8.52
N VAL A 218 4.36 12.37 -7.73
CA VAL A 218 3.31 11.35 -7.95
C VAL A 218 1.96 12.01 -8.15
N GLU A 219 1.16 11.49 -9.08
CA GLU A 219 -0.22 11.93 -9.34
C GLU A 219 -1.18 10.75 -9.33
N ALA A 220 -2.33 10.92 -8.65
CA ALA A 220 -3.35 9.89 -8.56
C ALA A 220 -4.15 9.75 -9.86
N ILE A 221 -4.46 8.49 -10.24
CA ILE A 221 -5.29 8.13 -11.39
C ILE A 221 -6.59 7.40 -11.01
N ASP A 222 -6.90 7.33 -9.72
CA ASP A 222 -8.09 6.66 -9.20
C ASP A 222 -9.37 7.45 -9.48
N VAL A 223 -10.50 6.72 -9.43
CA VAL A 223 -11.82 7.28 -9.22
C VAL A 223 -12.27 7.05 -7.77
N TYR A 224 -12.90 8.03 -7.18
CA TYR A 224 -13.19 8.07 -5.74
C TYR A 224 -14.23 7.04 -5.24
N ASN A 225 -14.84 6.26 -6.10
CA ASN A 225 -16.06 5.52 -5.77
C ASN A 225 -15.88 4.24 -4.91
N ASN A 226 -14.64 3.70 -4.76
CA ASN A 226 -14.40 2.45 -4.04
C ASN A 226 -13.07 2.44 -3.26
N ILE A 227 -12.73 3.57 -2.68
CA ILE A 227 -11.42 3.81 -2.07
C ILE A 227 -11.27 3.12 -0.71
N ASN A 228 -12.39 2.83 -0.05
CA ASN A 228 -12.44 2.41 1.36
C ASN A 228 -11.72 1.08 1.64
N GLN A 229 -11.45 0.27 0.63
CA GLN A 229 -10.95 -1.10 0.76
C GLN A 229 -9.45 -1.25 0.46
N ALA A 230 -8.77 -0.18 0.07
CA ALA A 230 -7.36 -0.26 -0.27
C ALA A 230 -6.50 -0.40 0.97
N SER A 231 -5.64 -1.43 1.04
CA SER A 231 -4.71 -1.63 2.14
C SER A 231 -3.81 -0.41 2.38
N PHE A 232 -3.44 0.31 1.31
CA PHE A 232 -2.60 1.50 1.38
C PHE A 232 -3.36 2.82 1.27
N TYR A 233 -4.70 2.81 1.26
CA TYR A 233 -5.46 4.01 0.96
C TYR A 233 -5.15 5.17 1.90
N ALA A 234 -5.20 4.93 3.20
CA ALA A 234 -4.95 5.97 4.20
C ALA A 234 -3.51 6.51 4.10
N LEU A 235 -2.55 5.60 4.00
CA LEU A 235 -1.15 5.96 3.87
C LEU A 235 -0.89 6.74 2.58
N ASN A 236 -1.39 6.26 1.44
CA ASN A 236 -1.20 6.93 0.16
C ASN A 236 -1.95 8.25 0.06
N THR A 237 -3.13 8.40 0.69
CA THR A 237 -3.83 9.69 0.77
C THR A 237 -2.95 10.75 1.43
N GLN A 238 -2.34 10.41 2.57
CA GLN A 238 -1.42 11.31 3.26
C GLN A 238 -0.12 11.52 2.48
N ALA A 239 0.39 10.48 1.84
CA ALA A 239 1.57 10.57 0.99
C ALA A 239 1.37 11.53 -0.21
N PHE A 240 0.22 11.46 -0.88
CA PHE A 240 -0.12 12.42 -1.93
C PHE A 240 -0.25 13.86 -1.41
N ALA A 241 -0.85 14.03 -0.23
CA ALA A 241 -1.00 15.35 0.39
C ALA A 241 0.36 15.95 0.81
N HIS A 242 1.26 15.12 1.30
CA HIS A 242 2.55 15.55 1.87
C HIS A 242 3.76 15.27 0.96
N GLN A 243 3.56 14.91 -0.31
CA GLN A 243 4.68 14.57 -1.21
C GLN A 243 5.73 15.67 -1.36
N ASN A 244 5.38 16.94 -1.13
CA ASN A 244 6.33 18.06 -1.18
C ASN A 244 7.34 18.02 -0.01
N HIS A 245 7.03 17.32 1.08
CA HIS A 245 7.96 17.08 2.19
C HIS A 245 8.86 15.85 1.92
N GLY A 246 8.51 15.02 0.94
CA GLY A 246 9.35 13.92 0.47
C GLY A 246 9.86 13.00 1.58
N GLU A 247 11.18 12.96 1.72
CA GLU A 247 11.87 12.09 2.71
C GLU A 247 11.51 12.45 4.15
N GLU A 248 11.33 13.73 4.47
CA GLU A 248 10.96 14.17 5.81
C GLU A 248 9.63 13.57 6.25
N TRP A 249 8.62 13.60 5.37
CA TRP A 249 7.33 13.02 5.67
C TRP A 249 7.44 11.49 5.90
N ILE A 250 8.18 10.79 5.04
CA ILE A 250 8.38 9.34 5.18
C ILE A 250 9.08 9.03 6.50
N ASN A 251 10.21 9.68 6.77
CA ASN A 251 11.04 9.40 7.93
C ASN A 251 10.28 9.68 9.23
N LYS A 252 9.66 10.84 9.34
CA LYS A 252 8.89 11.21 10.54
C LYS A 252 7.68 10.31 10.74
N THR A 253 6.84 10.15 9.70
CA THR A 253 5.63 9.34 9.81
C THR A 253 5.94 7.88 10.09
N PHE A 254 6.92 7.29 9.38
CA PHE A 254 7.24 5.86 9.53
C PHE A 254 8.01 5.57 10.81
N SER A 255 8.75 6.53 11.37
CA SER A 255 9.40 6.36 12.68
C SER A 255 8.39 6.34 13.82
N SER A 256 7.30 7.10 13.72
CA SER A 256 6.28 7.12 14.77
C SER A 256 5.63 5.74 14.93
N PRO A 257 5.49 5.26 16.18
CA PRO A 257 4.71 4.05 16.48
C PRO A 257 3.29 4.11 15.95
N LYS A 258 2.67 5.30 15.95
CA LYS A 258 1.26 5.52 15.55
C LYS A 258 0.99 5.17 14.08
N SER A 259 2.03 5.11 13.23
CA SER A 259 1.90 4.76 11.82
C SER A 259 1.57 3.28 11.56
N GLY A 260 1.94 2.39 12.48
CA GLY A 260 1.88 0.94 12.28
C GLY A 260 2.84 0.40 11.21
N VAL A 261 3.87 1.17 10.83
CA VAL A 261 4.89 0.76 9.85
C VAL A 261 6.13 0.25 10.58
N ILE A 262 6.51 -0.98 10.32
CA ILE A 262 7.66 -1.66 10.94
C ILE A 262 8.66 -2.08 9.87
N ASN A 263 9.93 -1.81 10.09
CA ASN A 263 11.02 -2.31 9.25
C ASN A 263 12.15 -2.84 10.11
N PRO A 264 12.23 -4.17 10.32
CA PRO A 264 13.19 -4.76 11.25
C PRO A 264 14.65 -4.67 10.77
N TYR A 265 14.90 -4.27 9.52
CA TYR A 265 16.26 -4.10 9.01
C TYR A 265 16.93 -2.82 9.48
N ILE A 266 16.15 -1.79 9.78
CA ILE A 266 16.66 -0.45 10.12
C ILE A 266 16.15 0.04 11.47
N ASP A 267 15.04 -0.48 11.96
CA ASP A 267 14.44 -0.16 13.26
C ASP A 267 14.84 -1.24 14.26
N LYS A 268 15.86 -0.96 15.08
CA LYS A 268 16.39 -1.92 16.05
C LYS A 268 15.41 -2.20 17.18
N ASP A 269 14.60 -1.22 17.52
CA ASP A 269 13.62 -1.26 18.60
C ASP A 269 12.21 -1.60 18.10
N TRP A 270 12.12 -2.28 16.96
CA TRP A 270 10.86 -2.57 16.31
C TRP A 270 9.82 -3.28 17.19
N LYS A 271 10.25 -4.04 18.22
CA LYS A 271 9.32 -4.69 19.17
C LYS A 271 8.64 -3.67 20.07
N ASP A 272 9.43 -2.74 20.65
CA ASP A 272 8.90 -1.64 21.44
C ASP A 272 7.93 -0.79 20.60
N LYS A 273 8.29 -0.53 19.34
CA LYS A 273 7.44 0.20 18.42
C LYS A 273 6.10 -0.53 18.13
N VAL A 274 6.13 -1.86 18.00
CA VAL A 274 4.90 -2.67 17.89
C VAL A 274 4.07 -2.54 19.16
N ASP A 275 4.69 -2.65 20.35
CA ASP A 275 3.98 -2.53 21.63
C ASP A 275 3.30 -1.16 21.79
N ARG A 276 4.02 -0.07 21.52
CA ARG A 276 3.46 1.29 21.53
C ARG A 276 2.34 1.48 20.49
N TYR A 277 2.44 0.83 19.33
CA TYR A 277 1.36 0.86 18.35
C TYR A 277 0.09 0.18 18.88
N PHE A 278 0.24 -0.97 19.55
CA PHE A 278 -0.90 -1.65 20.16
C PHE A 278 -1.51 -0.86 21.31
N ASP A 279 -0.70 -0.20 22.14
CA ASP A 279 -1.19 0.72 23.17
C ASP A 279 -2.01 1.84 22.56
N TYR A 280 -1.47 2.49 21.52
CA TYR A 280 -2.15 3.56 20.79
C TYR A 280 -3.49 3.10 20.19
N ILE A 281 -3.54 1.99 19.46
CA ILE A 281 -4.80 1.53 18.85
C ILE A 281 -5.79 1.03 19.90
N THR A 282 -5.35 0.53 21.02
CA THR A 282 -6.22 0.07 22.12
C THR A 282 -6.86 1.25 22.83
N GLU A 283 -6.10 2.29 23.15
CA GLU A 283 -6.62 3.55 23.71
C GLU A 283 -7.64 4.18 22.77
N LYS A 284 -7.30 4.33 21.50
CA LYS A 284 -8.19 4.90 20.47
C LYS A 284 -9.43 4.02 20.21
N ARG A 285 -9.31 2.70 20.31
CA ARG A 285 -10.43 1.76 20.13
C ARG A 285 -11.62 2.12 21.01
N ASP A 286 -11.38 2.44 22.26
CA ASP A 286 -12.47 2.75 23.21
C ASP A 286 -13.15 4.08 22.87
N TYR A 287 -12.37 5.06 22.40
CA TYR A 287 -12.91 6.31 21.86
C TYR A 287 -13.79 6.07 20.64
N TYR A 288 -13.39 5.18 19.74
CA TYR A 288 -14.11 4.91 18.48
C TYR A 288 -15.23 3.89 18.60
N LYS A 289 -15.39 3.16 19.68
CA LYS A 289 -16.50 2.21 19.87
C LYS A 289 -17.87 2.82 19.59
N LEU A 290 -18.08 4.08 19.97
CA LEU A 290 -19.32 4.80 19.73
C LEU A 290 -19.53 5.22 18.27
N TRP A 291 -18.48 5.31 17.48
CA TRP A 291 -18.52 5.77 16.09
C TRP A 291 -18.65 4.62 15.07
N PHE A 292 -18.36 3.38 15.50
CA PHE A 292 -18.33 2.19 14.63
C PHE A 292 -19.50 1.24 14.86
N ILE A 293 -20.52 1.74 15.46
CA ILE A 293 -21.81 1.10 15.42
C ILE A 293 -22.24 1.05 13.96
N ASP A 294 -22.30 -0.17 13.41
CA ASP A 294 -22.81 -0.46 12.07
C ASP A 294 -24.14 0.32 11.87
N ASP A 295 -24.42 0.79 10.67
CA ASP A 295 -25.63 1.58 10.39
C ASP A 295 -26.92 0.84 10.81
N LYS A 296 -26.93 -0.49 10.76
CA LYS A 296 -28.03 -1.30 11.28
C LYS A 296 -28.18 -1.18 12.80
N LEU A 297 -27.05 -1.26 13.51
CA LEU A 297 -27.04 -1.12 14.97
C LEU A 297 -27.31 0.33 15.37
N ARG A 298 -26.77 1.31 14.63
CA ARG A 298 -27.06 2.75 14.82
C ARG A 298 -28.52 3.02 14.63
N ASN A 299 -29.15 2.54 13.55
CA ASN A 299 -30.55 2.68 13.29
C ASN A 299 -31.43 1.96 14.33
N LYS A 300 -30.98 0.81 14.85
CA LYS A 300 -31.65 0.11 15.94
C LYS A 300 -31.59 0.91 17.24
N LEU A 301 -30.39 1.39 17.62
CA LEU A 301 -30.18 2.18 18.84
C LEU A 301 -30.90 3.54 18.78
N ALA A 302 -30.97 4.18 17.60
CA ALA A 302 -31.74 5.39 17.40
C ALA A 302 -33.24 5.14 17.57
N LYS A 303 -33.77 4.02 17.06
CA LYS A 303 -35.18 3.62 17.28
C LYS A 303 -35.48 3.29 18.74
N GLU A 304 -34.49 2.84 19.49
CA GLU A 304 -34.62 2.52 20.92
C GLU A 304 -34.31 3.73 21.84
N ASN A 305 -34.05 4.93 21.28
CA ASN A 305 -33.63 6.15 22.00
C ASN A 305 -32.38 5.91 22.89
N LYS A 306 -31.45 5.08 22.42
CA LYS A 306 -30.22 4.71 23.14
C LYS A 306 -28.95 5.33 22.52
N LEU A 307 -29.10 6.25 21.59
CA LEU A 307 -28.02 7.05 20.99
C LEU A 307 -28.04 8.45 21.56
#